data_18e39bc5bef5a3a09d746df4ff706e7e
#
_entry.id   18e39bc5bef5a3a09d746df4ff706e7e
#
_cell.length_a   1.000
_cell.length_b   1.000
_cell.length_c   1.000
_cell.angle_alpha   90.00
_cell.angle_beta   90.00
_cell.angle_gamma   90.00
#
_symmetry.space_group_name_H-M   'P 1'
#
loop_
_entity.id
_entity.type
_entity.pdbx_description
1 polymer ?
#
loop_
_entity_poly.entity_id
_entity_poly.type
_entity_poly.pdbx_seq_one_letter_code
_entity_poly.pdbx_strand_id
1 'polypeptide(L)'
;RSAFRLVLEYDGSRYMGWQRQGEGQTRAGVRTVAGTLERVLREAGLSVLTLGGSGRTDAGVHALGQVAHLHLGPGAPSPKELRRLLDEGLPHDVALRELAPCGPAFHARHDARSRSYLYQLSLRRSALAKPYLWWVKGALDLARLEETWRLFEGFHDVSAFADLEREDPRCEVQACELAREGSLVLLRVTASHFLRRQVRRMVGAAVWCGLGRERPARVARDLARPSEAA
;
A
#
# COMPACT_ATOMS: atom_id res chain seq x y z
N ARG A 1 6.81 -28.82 -5.65
CA ARG A 1 6.29 -27.44 -5.55
C ARG A 1 7.09 -26.71 -4.50
N SER A 2 7.61 -25.54 -4.82
CA SER A 2 8.41 -24.73 -3.89
C SER A 2 7.65 -23.44 -3.57
N ALA A 3 7.65 -23.06 -2.29
CA ALA A 3 6.97 -21.88 -1.80
C ALA A 3 8.00 -20.89 -1.21
N PHE A 4 7.85 -19.62 -1.54
CA PHE A 4 8.75 -18.55 -1.13
C PHE A 4 7.96 -17.35 -0.59
N ARG A 5 8.48 -16.76 0.48
CA ARG A 5 8.13 -15.43 0.95
C ARG A 5 9.11 -14.42 0.35
N LEU A 6 8.57 -13.39 -0.25
CA LEU A 6 9.33 -12.29 -0.82
C LEU A 6 9.02 -11.00 -0.05
N VAL A 7 10.01 -10.13 0.09
CA VAL A 7 9.81 -8.73 0.49
C VAL A 7 10.34 -7.85 -0.63
N LEU A 8 9.47 -6.99 -1.15
CA LEU A 8 9.72 -6.18 -2.34
C LEU A 8 9.65 -4.70 -2.00
N GLU A 9 10.61 -3.93 -2.53
CA GLU A 9 10.57 -2.48 -2.60
C GLU A 9 10.27 -2.06 -4.03
N TYR A 10 9.42 -1.06 -4.25
CA TYR A 10 9.18 -0.54 -5.59
C TYR A 10 8.76 0.93 -5.61
N ASP A 11 9.23 1.63 -6.65
CA ASP A 11 8.67 2.91 -7.08
C ASP A 11 7.44 2.65 -7.96
N GLY A 12 6.26 2.93 -7.39
CA GLY A 12 4.98 2.70 -8.06
C GLY A 12 4.62 3.71 -9.14
N SER A 13 5.42 4.76 -9.37
CA SER A 13 5.09 5.89 -10.28
C SER A 13 4.72 5.45 -11.70
N ARG A 14 5.31 4.35 -12.17
CA ARG A 14 5.10 3.80 -13.52
C ARG A 14 4.22 2.55 -13.54
N TYR A 15 3.56 2.24 -12.41
CA TYR A 15 2.73 1.03 -12.25
C TYR A 15 1.28 1.38 -11.99
N MET A 16 0.39 0.61 -12.58
CA MET A 16 -1.06 0.64 -12.30
C MET A 16 -1.41 -0.17 -11.04
N GLY A 17 -0.50 -0.13 -10.06
CA GLY A 17 -0.61 -0.82 -8.79
C GLY A 17 0.01 -2.22 -8.78
N TRP A 18 -0.29 -2.96 -7.72
CA TRP A 18 0.23 -4.31 -7.51
C TRP A 18 -0.40 -5.35 -8.44
N GLN A 19 -1.74 -5.39 -8.47
CA GLN A 19 -2.50 -6.48 -9.05
C GLN A 19 -2.51 -6.45 -10.58
N ARG A 20 -2.24 -7.60 -11.23
CA ARG A 20 -2.52 -7.78 -12.64
C ARG A 20 -4.02 -7.60 -12.91
N GLN A 21 -4.37 -6.80 -13.89
CA GLN A 21 -5.74 -6.69 -14.37
C GLN A 21 -6.07 -7.93 -15.22
N GLY A 22 -7.29 -8.47 -15.10
CA GLY A 22 -7.71 -9.71 -15.76
C GLY A 22 -7.55 -9.66 -17.30
N GLU A 23 -7.50 -10.82 -17.94
CA GLU A 23 -7.19 -10.98 -19.38
C GLU A 23 -8.08 -10.20 -20.35
N GLY A 24 -9.25 -9.75 -19.93
CA GLY A 24 -10.15 -8.91 -20.75
C GLY A 24 -9.97 -7.39 -20.59
N GLN A 25 -9.17 -6.92 -19.64
CA GLN A 25 -8.97 -5.48 -19.36
C GLN A 25 -7.53 -5.00 -19.59
N THR A 26 -6.65 -5.85 -20.07
CA THR A 26 -5.26 -5.48 -20.33
C THR A 26 -5.18 -4.62 -21.60
N ARG A 27 -5.28 -3.29 -21.44
CA ARG A 27 -4.75 -2.40 -22.50
C ARG A 27 -3.28 -2.75 -22.69
N ALA A 28 -2.87 -2.98 -23.93
CA ALA A 28 -1.46 -3.21 -24.26
C ALA A 28 -0.61 -2.10 -23.61
N GLY A 29 0.42 -2.48 -22.82
CA GLY A 29 1.32 -1.54 -22.15
C GLY A 29 1.02 -1.25 -20.67
N VAL A 30 -0.03 -1.80 -20.06
CA VAL A 30 -0.28 -1.62 -18.62
C VAL A 30 0.71 -2.44 -17.79
N ARG A 31 1.60 -1.76 -17.06
CA ARG A 31 2.55 -2.38 -16.13
C ARG A 31 1.94 -2.49 -14.74
N THR A 32 2.01 -3.66 -14.11
CA THR A 32 1.74 -3.88 -12.69
C THR A 32 2.94 -4.55 -12.04
N VAL A 33 3.12 -4.38 -10.74
CA VAL A 33 4.29 -4.95 -10.03
C VAL A 33 4.26 -6.48 -10.11
N ALA A 34 3.12 -7.11 -9.79
CA ALA A 34 2.96 -8.56 -9.90
C ALA A 34 3.17 -9.07 -11.34
N GLY A 35 2.63 -8.35 -12.34
CA GLY A 35 2.85 -8.71 -13.76
C GLY A 35 4.31 -8.61 -14.18
N THR A 36 5.08 -7.66 -13.64
CA THR A 36 6.52 -7.53 -13.89
C THR A 36 7.29 -8.71 -13.30
N LEU A 37 6.99 -9.10 -12.05
CA LEU A 37 7.59 -10.29 -11.44
C LEU A 37 7.26 -11.56 -12.23
N GLU A 38 5.98 -11.77 -12.56
CA GLU A 38 5.56 -12.95 -13.33
C GLU A 38 6.26 -13.03 -14.70
N ARG A 39 6.43 -11.90 -15.38
CA ARG A 39 7.14 -11.85 -16.66
C ARG A 39 8.59 -12.31 -16.50
N VAL A 40 9.33 -11.75 -15.53
CA VAL A 40 10.73 -12.12 -15.26
C VAL A 40 10.86 -13.62 -14.96
N LEU A 41 9.99 -14.17 -14.12
CA LEU A 41 9.99 -15.59 -13.78
C LEU A 41 9.69 -16.48 -14.99
N ARG A 42 8.74 -16.10 -15.84
CA ARG A 42 8.38 -16.86 -17.06
C ARG A 42 9.46 -16.79 -18.12
N GLU A 43 10.09 -15.62 -18.32
CA GLU A 43 11.23 -15.45 -19.24
C GLU A 43 12.41 -16.34 -18.82
N ALA A 44 12.55 -16.62 -17.52
CA ALA A 44 13.51 -17.57 -16.98
C ALA A 44 13.05 -19.05 -17.05
N GLY A 45 11.93 -19.35 -17.71
CA GLY A 45 11.40 -20.71 -17.88
C GLY A 45 10.71 -21.29 -16.64
N LEU A 46 10.39 -20.45 -15.62
CA LEU A 46 9.80 -20.94 -14.38
C LEU A 46 8.26 -21.00 -14.46
N SER A 47 7.70 -22.10 -13.96
CA SER A 47 6.25 -22.28 -13.83
C SER A 47 5.74 -21.59 -12.58
N VAL A 48 5.13 -20.41 -12.74
CA VAL A 48 4.49 -19.66 -11.65
C VAL A 48 3.08 -20.23 -11.43
N LEU A 49 2.85 -20.85 -10.27
CA LEU A 49 1.54 -21.39 -9.88
C LEU A 49 0.68 -20.32 -9.20
N THR A 50 1.26 -19.61 -8.23
CA THR A 50 0.60 -18.47 -7.58
C THR A 50 1.61 -17.38 -7.25
N LEU A 51 1.18 -16.13 -7.38
CA LEU A 51 1.87 -14.94 -6.89
C LEU A 51 0.84 -13.98 -6.29
N GLY A 52 1.00 -13.65 -5.01
CA GLY A 52 0.07 -12.75 -4.33
C GLY A 52 0.76 -11.88 -3.29
N GLY A 53 0.31 -10.63 -3.15
CA GLY A 53 0.81 -9.67 -2.15
C GLY A 53 -0.02 -9.65 -0.88
N SER A 54 0.55 -9.13 0.21
CA SER A 54 -0.12 -8.92 1.50
C SER A 54 -1.23 -7.86 1.42
N GLY A 55 -1.11 -6.91 0.50
CA GLY A 55 -2.11 -5.90 0.20
C GLY A 55 -2.02 -5.48 -1.26
N ARG A 56 -3.16 -5.03 -1.82
CA ARG A 56 -3.18 -4.39 -3.12
C ARG A 56 -2.77 -2.94 -2.94
N THR A 57 -1.81 -2.48 -3.72
CA THR A 57 -1.50 -1.05 -3.84
C THR A 57 -2.15 -0.50 -5.09
N ASP A 58 -2.71 0.71 -5.00
CA ASP A 58 -3.30 1.43 -6.14
C ASP A 58 -2.20 1.94 -7.10
N ALA A 59 -2.63 2.45 -8.26
CA ALA A 59 -1.73 3.08 -9.22
C ALA A 59 -0.92 4.21 -8.57
N GLY A 60 0.38 4.23 -8.83
CA GLY A 60 1.31 5.23 -8.30
C GLY A 60 1.73 5.04 -6.84
N VAL A 61 1.24 4.04 -6.13
CA VAL A 61 1.64 3.79 -4.73
C VAL A 61 2.95 3.03 -4.69
N HIS A 62 3.90 3.53 -3.91
CA HIS A 62 5.20 2.92 -3.65
C HIS A 62 5.12 1.90 -2.52
N ALA A 63 6.12 1.06 -2.37
CA ALA A 63 6.29 0.21 -1.20
C ALA A 63 7.75 0.12 -0.78
N LEU A 64 8.00 0.18 0.54
CA LEU A 64 9.32 -0.07 1.13
C LEU A 64 9.51 -1.54 1.50
N GLY A 65 8.41 -2.31 1.62
CA GLY A 65 8.46 -3.70 2.06
C GLY A 65 7.15 -4.45 1.82
N GLN A 66 6.71 -4.56 0.56
CA GLN A 66 5.55 -5.38 0.21
C GLN A 66 5.88 -6.85 0.38
N VAL A 67 5.22 -7.52 1.29
CA VAL A 67 5.34 -8.98 1.45
C VAL A 67 4.51 -9.68 0.39
N ALA A 68 5.11 -10.68 -0.28
CA ALA A 68 4.41 -11.51 -1.26
C ALA A 68 4.71 -12.99 -1.02
N HIS A 69 3.79 -13.86 -1.44
CA HIS A 69 4.02 -15.29 -1.59
C HIS A 69 4.18 -15.65 -3.06
N LEU A 70 5.09 -16.57 -3.34
CA LEU A 70 5.35 -17.12 -4.67
C LEU A 70 5.37 -18.64 -4.56
N HIS A 71 4.52 -19.32 -5.34
CA HIS A 71 4.58 -20.77 -5.49
C HIS A 71 5.04 -21.09 -6.91
N LEU A 72 6.07 -21.91 -7.00
CA LEU A 72 6.62 -22.42 -8.25
C LEU A 72 6.30 -23.91 -8.44
N GLY A 73 6.16 -24.29 -9.68
CA GLY A 73 5.99 -25.68 -10.12
C GLY A 73 7.27 -26.51 -9.96
N PRO A 74 7.26 -27.75 -10.53
CA PRO A 74 8.46 -28.58 -10.56
C PRO A 74 9.62 -27.91 -11.28
N GLY A 75 10.86 -28.21 -10.86
CA GLY A 75 12.06 -27.59 -11.42
C GLY A 75 12.37 -26.21 -10.88
N ALA A 76 11.75 -25.79 -9.78
CA ALA A 76 12.08 -24.52 -9.12
C ALA A 76 13.56 -24.48 -8.71
N PRO A 77 14.27 -23.36 -8.96
CA PRO A 77 15.68 -23.20 -8.61
C PRO A 77 15.87 -23.13 -7.08
N SER A 78 17.10 -23.23 -6.63
CA SER A 78 17.46 -22.97 -5.25
C SER A 78 17.13 -21.51 -4.86
N PRO A 79 16.94 -21.19 -3.58
CA PRO A 79 16.68 -19.81 -3.12
C PRO A 79 17.75 -18.83 -3.60
N LYS A 80 19.02 -19.25 -3.63
CA LYS A 80 20.16 -18.44 -4.08
C LYS A 80 20.08 -18.13 -5.59
N GLU A 81 19.76 -19.12 -6.40
CA GLU A 81 19.60 -18.97 -7.83
C GLU A 81 18.36 -18.12 -8.18
N LEU A 82 17.24 -18.36 -7.49
CA LEU A 82 16.03 -17.56 -7.66
C LEU A 82 16.27 -16.08 -7.30
N ARG A 83 17.03 -15.84 -6.22
CA ARG A 83 17.45 -14.49 -5.82
C ARG A 83 18.24 -13.81 -6.94
N ARG A 84 19.31 -14.48 -7.43
CA ARG A 84 20.14 -13.95 -8.51
C ARG A 84 19.32 -13.64 -9.77
N LEU A 85 18.45 -14.55 -10.16
CA LEU A 85 17.56 -14.39 -11.33
C LEU A 85 16.65 -13.15 -11.17
N LEU A 86 16.06 -12.94 -10.01
CA LEU A 86 15.21 -11.79 -9.75
C LEU A 86 16.01 -10.50 -9.68
N ASP A 87 17.18 -10.49 -9.00
CA ASP A 87 18.05 -9.32 -8.92
C ASP A 87 18.56 -8.88 -10.31
N GLU A 88 18.83 -9.82 -11.22
CA GLU A 88 19.28 -9.55 -12.60
C GLU A 88 18.13 -9.18 -13.56
N GLY A 89 16.95 -9.77 -13.37
CA GLY A 89 15.84 -9.63 -14.32
C GLY A 89 14.83 -8.52 -13.96
N LEU A 90 14.78 -8.09 -12.71
CA LEU A 90 13.86 -7.02 -12.29
C LEU A 90 14.36 -5.66 -12.81
N PRO A 91 13.42 -4.77 -13.23
CA PRO A 91 13.78 -3.42 -13.60
C PRO A 91 14.17 -2.60 -12.37
N HIS A 92 14.91 -1.49 -12.54
CA HIS A 92 15.46 -0.67 -11.47
C HIS A 92 14.42 -0.04 -10.53
N ASP A 93 13.15 0.00 -10.94
CA ASP A 93 12.04 0.51 -10.14
C ASP A 93 11.36 -0.58 -9.28
N VAL A 94 11.90 -1.83 -9.27
CA VAL A 94 11.48 -2.94 -8.38
C VAL A 94 12.72 -3.66 -7.85
N ALA A 95 12.84 -3.75 -6.54
CA ALA A 95 13.95 -4.43 -5.87
C ALA A 95 13.46 -5.56 -4.96
N LEU A 96 14.14 -6.69 -4.97
CA LEU A 96 13.94 -7.79 -4.05
C LEU A 96 14.77 -7.55 -2.78
N ARG A 97 14.10 -7.22 -1.67
CA ARG A 97 14.74 -6.99 -0.36
C ARG A 97 15.09 -8.31 0.32
N GLU A 98 14.10 -9.19 0.40
CA GLU A 98 14.24 -10.49 1.03
C GLU A 98 13.61 -11.58 0.19
N LEU A 99 14.20 -12.78 0.25
CA LEU A 99 13.66 -14.01 -0.29
C LEU A 99 13.97 -15.15 0.68
N ALA A 100 12.94 -15.86 1.12
CA ALA A 100 13.09 -17.00 1.99
C ALA A 100 12.12 -18.12 1.59
N PRO A 101 12.54 -19.39 1.66
CA PRO A 101 11.60 -20.49 1.59
C PRO A 101 10.55 -20.39 2.70
N CYS A 102 9.33 -20.82 2.43
CA CYS A 102 8.26 -20.85 3.42
C CYS A 102 7.41 -22.12 3.29
N GLY A 103 6.55 -22.36 4.26
CA GLY A 103 5.60 -23.47 4.20
C GLY A 103 4.60 -23.28 3.04
N PRO A 104 4.10 -24.38 2.45
CA PRO A 104 3.19 -24.31 1.30
C PRO A 104 1.83 -23.69 1.64
N ALA A 105 1.49 -23.62 2.92
CA ALA A 105 0.26 -22.96 3.41
C ALA A 105 0.41 -21.45 3.59
N PHE A 106 1.63 -20.91 3.54
CA PHE A 106 1.85 -19.47 3.72
C PHE A 106 1.12 -18.65 2.65
N HIS A 107 0.32 -17.69 3.13
CA HIS A 107 -0.44 -16.80 2.28
C HIS A 107 -0.26 -15.34 2.73
N ALA A 108 0.50 -14.54 1.98
CA ALA A 108 0.91 -13.19 2.36
C ALA A 108 -0.25 -12.28 2.81
N ARG A 109 -1.45 -12.41 2.21
CA ARG A 109 -2.62 -11.60 2.57
C ARG A 109 -3.28 -12.07 3.87
N HIS A 110 -3.45 -13.38 4.04
CA HIS A 110 -4.21 -13.95 5.17
C HIS A 110 -3.36 -14.03 6.44
N ASP A 111 -2.05 -14.25 6.30
CA ASP A 111 -1.13 -14.35 7.44
C ASP A 111 -0.59 -12.97 7.89
N ALA A 112 -0.93 -11.90 7.17
CA ALA A 112 -0.55 -10.55 7.57
C ALA A 112 -1.36 -10.09 8.78
N ARG A 113 -0.66 -9.75 9.86
CA ARG A 113 -1.26 -9.26 11.11
C ARG A 113 -1.64 -7.79 11.04
N SER A 114 -0.84 -6.99 10.31
CA SER A 114 -1.08 -5.57 10.09
C SER A 114 -0.48 -5.09 8.78
N ARG A 115 -0.91 -3.92 8.34
CA ARG A 115 -0.32 -3.15 7.24
C ARG A 115 -0.05 -1.74 7.74
N SER A 116 1.06 -1.17 7.30
CA SER A 116 1.43 0.19 7.63
C SER A 116 1.61 1.01 6.36
N TYR A 117 1.04 2.20 6.34
CA TYR A 117 1.24 3.18 5.27
C TYR A 117 1.88 4.43 5.81
N LEU A 118 2.79 5.00 5.03
CA LEU A 118 3.41 6.30 5.27
C LEU A 118 2.98 7.26 4.17
N TYR A 119 2.35 8.37 4.55
CA TYR A 119 1.98 9.43 3.63
C TYR A 119 2.87 10.66 3.88
N GLN A 120 3.45 11.19 2.80
CA GLN A 120 4.40 12.29 2.88
C GLN A 120 3.73 13.58 2.40
N LEU A 121 3.66 14.58 3.30
CA LEU A 121 3.20 15.93 2.99
C LEU A 121 4.40 16.89 2.99
N SER A 122 4.33 17.93 2.20
CA SER A 122 5.32 19.01 2.22
C SER A 122 4.65 20.37 2.41
N LEU A 123 5.23 21.17 3.31
CA LEU A 123 4.81 22.56 3.55
C LEU A 123 5.41 23.54 2.53
N ARG A 124 6.35 23.06 1.70
CA ARG A 124 6.95 23.86 0.61
C ARG A 124 6.92 23.07 -0.70
N ARG A 125 6.91 23.79 -1.80
CA ARG A 125 7.02 23.19 -3.13
C ARG A 125 8.42 22.56 -3.33
N SER A 126 8.45 21.33 -3.87
CA SER A 126 9.68 20.67 -4.29
C SER A 126 9.48 20.09 -5.69
N ALA A 127 10.34 20.45 -6.63
CA ALA A 127 10.31 19.91 -7.98
C ALA A 127 10.82 18.46 -8.01
N LEU A 128 11.90 18.18 -7.26
CA LEU A 128 12.55 16.86 -7.24
C LEU A 128 11.73 15.81 -6.50
N ALA A 129 11.13 16.18 -5.36
CA ALA A 129 10.38 15.24 -4.54
C ALA A 129 8.88 15.14 -4.92
N LYS A 130 8.44 15.86 -5.95
CA LYS A 130 7.04 15.86 -6.42
C LYS A 130 6.43 14.47 -6.61
N PRO A 131 7.12 13.44 -7.11
CA PRO A 131 6.54 12.09 -7.26
C PRO A 131 6.22 11.42 -5.94
N TYR A 132 6.87 11.80 -4.84
CA TYR A 132 6.86 11.07 -3.57
C TYR A 132 6.12 11.79 -2.45
N LEU A 133 5.72 13.06 -2.66
CA LEU A 133 5.05 13.83 -1.62
C LEU A 133 3.93 14.72 -2.17
N TRP A 134 2.99 15.03 -1.30
CA TRP A 134 1.94 15.99 -1.58
C TRP A 134 2.29 17.36 -1.01
N TRP A 135 2.52 18.35 -1.86
CA TRP A 135 2.65 19.73 -1.42
C TRP A 135 1.29 20.32 -1.04
N VAL A 136 1.11 20.58 0.25
CA VAL A 136 -0.09 21.23 0.80
C VAL A 136 0.07 22.73 0.68
N LYS A 137 -0.80 23.37 -0.12
CA LYS A 137 -0.84 24.81 -0.28
C LYS A 137 -1.64 25.44 0.86
N GLY A 138 -1.06 26.44 1.53
CA GLY A 138 -1.70 27.19 2.62
C GLY A 138 -1.03 26.96 3.96
N ALA A 139 -1.50 27.68 4.97
CA ALA A 139 -1.04 27.54 6.34
C ALA A 139 -1.70 26.29 6.94
N LEU A 140 -0.91 25.24 7.11
CA LEU A 140 -1.36 23.97 7.70
C LEU A 140 -1.12 24.01 9.22
N ASP A 141 -2.21 24.02 9.99
CA ASP A 141 -2.17 23.84 11.43
C ASP A 141 -1.88 22.37 11.76
N LEU A 142 -0.64 22.11 12.19
CA LEU A 142 -0.17 20.74 12.47
C LEU A 142 -0.81 20.15 13.74
N ALA A 143 -1.16 20.97 14.73
CA ALA A 143 -1.83 20.50 15.94
C ALA A 143 -3.24 19.96 15.61
N ARG A 144 -3.99 20.73 14.82
CA ARG A 144 -5.32 20.31 14.34
C ARG A 144 -5.27 19.13 13.39
N LEU A 145 -4.25 19.06 12.54
CA LEU A 145 -4.02 17.91 11.66
C LEU A 145 -3.75 16.66 12.50
N GLU A 146 -2.87 16.74 13.52
CA GLU A 146 -2.55 15.62 14.40
C GLU A 146 -3.75 15.20 15.24
N GLU A 147 -4.48 16.15 15.84
CA GLU A 147 -5.74 15.89 16.54
C GLU A 147 -6.70 15.06 15.66
N THR A 148 -6.91 15.51 14.42
CA THR A 148 -7.80 14.82 13.49
C THR A 148 -7.25 13.45 13.09
N TRP A 149 -5.92 13.33 12.88
CA TRP A 149 -5.27 12.09 12.50
C TRP A 149 -5.44 11.01 13.58
N ARG A 150 -5.35 11.38 14.85
CA ARG A 150 -5.54 10.47 15.99
C ARG A 150 -6.99 10.01 16.18
N LEU A 151 -7.99 10.74 15.66
CA LEU A 151 -9.39 10.30 15.71
C LEU A 151 -9.65 8.97 14.97
N PHE A 152 -8.78 8.63 14.02
CA PHE A 152 -8.91 7.36 13.30
C PHE A 152 -8.41 6.15 14.10
N GLU A 153 -7.70 6.32 15.21
CA GLU A 153 -7.27 5.21 16.06
C GLU A 153 -8.47 4.51 16.71
N GLY A 154 -8.42 3.18 16.74
CA GLY A 154 -9.47 2.34 17.31
C GLY A 154 -10.22 1.51 16.28
N PHE A 155 -11.31 0.93 16.73
CA PHE A 155 -12.19 0.10 15.90
C PHE A 155 -13.36 0.95 15.39
N HIS A 156 -13.42 1.18 14.09
CA HIS A 156 -14.40 2.06 13.47
C HIS A 156 -15.04 1.45 12.23
N ASP A 157 -16.25 1.90 11.93
CA ASP A 157 -16.81 1.84 10.59
C ASP A 157 -16.19 2.97 9.76
N VAL A 158 -15.36 2.61 8.78
CA VAL A 158 -14.63 3.56 7.93
C VAL A 158 -15.27 3.79 6.57
N SER A 159 -16.55 3.44 6.41
CA SER A 159 -17.31 3.57 5.16
C SER A 159 -17.28 4.99 4.58
N ALA A 160 -17.34 6.02 5.44
CA ALA A 160 -17.23 7.41 5.01
C ALA A 160 -15.85 7.76 4.41
N PHE A 161 -14.84 6.95 4.68
CA PHE A 161 -13.45 7.15 4.28
C PHE A 161 -12.92 6.08 3.33
N ALA A 162 -13.78 5.24 2.75
CA ALA A 162 -13.36 4.17 1.85
C ALA A 162 -14.31 4.04 0.64
N ASP A 163 -13.84 3.36 -0.40
CA ASP A 163 -14.72 2.87 -1.47
C ASP A 163 -15.13 1.45 -1.08
N LEU A 164 -16.41 1.26 -0.80
CA LEU A 164 -16.98 -0.06 -0.46
C LEU A 164 -17.38 -0.78 -1.73
N GLU A 165 -16.89 -2.00 -1.93
CA GLU A 165 -17.36 -2.89 -3.00
C GLU A 165 -18.31 -3.97 -2.46
N ARG A 166 -17.93 -4.74 -1.46
CA ARG A 166 -18.71 -5.77 -0.74
C ARG A 166 -18.01 -6.17 0.57
N GLU A 167 -17.05 -5.36 1.02
CA GLU A 167 -16.24 -5.65 2.17
C GLU A 167 -16.89 -5.08 3.44
N ASP A 168 -16.64 -5.73 4.60
CA ASP A 168 -17.03 -5.19 5.89
C ASP A 168 -16.30 -3.84 6.11
N PRO A 169 -17.03 -2.73 6.34
CA PRO A 169 -16.41 -1.43 6.52
C PRO A 169 -15.69 -1.26 7.86
N ARG A 170 -15.81 -2.22 8.75
CA ARG A 170 -15.19 -2.14 10.08
C ARG A 170 -13.71 -2.48 10.02
N CYS A 171 -12.89 -1.61 10.56
CA CYS A 171 -11.44 -1.71 10.54
C CYS A 171 -10.86 -1.30 11.91
N GLU A 172 -9.88 -2.06 12.38
CA GLU A 172 -9.09 -1.70 13.55
C GLU A 172 -7.85 -0.94 13.11
N VAL A 173 -7.84 0.37 13.36
CA VAL A 173 -6.66 1.22 13.19
C VAL A 173 -5.87 1.20 14.49
N GLN A 174 -4.70 0.58 14.45
CA GLN A 174 -3.86 0.31 15.63
C GLN A 174 -3.04 1.52 16.05
N ALA A 175 -2.62 2.36 15.08
CA ALA A 175 -1.84 3.56 15.35
C ALA A 175 -1.95 4.59 14.23
N CYS A 176 -1.98 5.87 14.60
CA CYS A 176 -1.87 7.04 13.73
C CYS A 176 -0.78 7.96 14.26
N GLU A 177 0.37 8.00 13.60
CA GLU A 177 1.54 8.74 14.03
C GLU A 177 1.80 9.94 13.10
N LEU A 178 2.26 11.05 13.67
CA LEU A 178 2.73 12.21 12.93
C LEU A 178 4.17 12.51 13.32
N ALA A 179 5.03 12.72 12.33
CA ALA A 179 6.38 13.23 12.52
C ALA A 179 6.63 14.41 11.59
N ARG A 180 7.52 15.32 12.01
CA ARG A 180 7.91 16.49 11.20
C ARG A 180 9.41 16.60 11.14
N GLU A 181 9.93 16.81 9.93
CA GLU A 181 11.32 17.14 9.68
C GLU A 181 11.38 18.37 8.75
N GLY A 182 11.67 19.52 9.32
CA GLY A 182 11.66 20.79 8.58
C GLY A 182 10.31 21.07 7.90
N SER A 183 10.28 21.04 6.57
CA SER A 183 9.07 21.21 5.76
C SER A 183 8.35 19.88 5.43
N LEU A 184 8.94 18.74 5.76
CA LEU A 184 8.36 17.43 5.54
C LEU A 184 7.48 17.05 6.74
N VAL A 185 6.27 16.60 6.47
CA VAL A 185 5.34 16.04 7.47
C VAL A 185 5.00 14.62 7.05
N LEU A 186 5.21 13.69 7.96
CA LEU A 186 5.01 12.25 7.77
C LEU A 186 3.78 11.82 8.57
N LEU A 187 2.81 11.25 7.89
CA LEU A 187 1.63 10.63 8.49
C LEU A 187 1.75 9.11 8.31
N ARG A 188 1.92 8.39 9.41
CA ARG A 188 1.95 6.93 9.42
C ARG A 188 0.66 6.40 10.02
N VAL A 189 0.10 5.38 9.38
CA VAL A 189 -1.06 4.65 9.87
C VAL A 189 -0.81 3.15 9.79
N THR A 190 -1.16 2.45 10.86
CA THR A 190 -1.09 0.99 10.93
C THR A 190 -2.47 0.44 11.29
N ALA A 191 -2.94 -0.55 10.54
CA ALA A 191 -4.23 -1.19 10.77
C ALA A 191 -4.19 -2.68 10.46
N SER A 192 -5.18 -3.42 10.96
CA SER A 192 -5.38 -4.85 10.65
C SER A 192 -5.52 -5.08 9.14
N HIS A 193 -6.27 -4.21 8.48
CA HIS A 193 -6.43 -4.14 7.03
C HIS A 193 -6.83 -2.73 6.63
N PHE A 194 -6.85 -2.45 5.33
CA PHE A 194 -7.36 -1.22 4.76
C PHE A 194 -8.28 -1.53 3.60
N LEU A 195 -9.34 -0.73 3.50
CA LEU A 195 -10.26 -0.72 2.37
C LEU A 195 -9.71 0.16 1.24
N ARG A 196 -10.33 0.03 0.07
CA ARG A 196 -9.92 0.78 -1.11
C ARG A 196 -9.97 2.28 -0.87
N ARG A 197 -8.87 3.00 -1.20
CA ARG A 197 -8.66 4.44 -1.03
C ARG A 197 -8.77 4.97 0.41
N GLN A 198 -8.93 4.12 1.41
CA GLN A 198 -9.12 4.52 2.82
C GLN A 198 -8.04 5.49 3.29
N VAL A 199 -6.77 5.14 3.19
CA VAL A 199 -5.65 5.99 3.66
C VAL A 199 -5.67 7.36 2.98
N ARG A 200 -5.93 7.43 1.69
CA ARG A 200 -6.00 8.71 0.95
C ARG A 200 -7.11 9.62 1.48
N ARG A 201 -8.28 9.06 1.79
CA ARG A 201 -9.41 9.83 2.32
C ARG A 201 -9.19 10.26 3.76
N MET A 202 -8.61 9.39 4.60
CA MET A 202 -8.21 9.75 5.96
C MET A 202 -7.21 10.91 5.96
N VAL A 203 -6.15 10.85 5.16
CA VAL A 203 -5.17 11.93 5.00
C VAL A 203 -5.83 13.20 4.46
N GLY A 204 -6.70 13.09 3.46
CA GLY A 204 -7.44 14.22 2.91
C GLY A 204 -8.28 14.94 3.97
N ALA A 205 -9.02 14.19 4.78
CA ALA A 205 -9.84 14.74 5.87
C ALA A 205 -8.98 15.44 6.92
N ALA A 206 -7.87 14.82 7.36
CA ALA A 206 -6.95 15.41 8.32
C ALA A 206 -6.32 16.72 7.80
N VAL A 207 -5.88 16.74 6.52
CA VAL A 207 -5.33 17.94 5.88
C VAL A 207 -6.39 19.03 5.76
N TRP A 208 -7.64 18.72 5.45
CA TRP A 208 -8.72 19.71 5.37
C TRP A 208 -9.00 20.32 6.73
N CYS A 209 -8.98 19.54 7.82
CA CYS A 209 -9.09 20.06 9.18
C CYS A 209 -7.90 20.97 9.53
N GLY A 210 -6.67 20.55 9.21
CA GLY A 210 -5.46 21.35 9.43
C GLY A 210 -5.44 22.65 8.62
N LEU A 211 -6.08 22.70 7.45
CA LEU A 211 -6.26 23.92 6.66
C LEU A 211 -7.44 24.79 7.11
N GLY A 212 -8.17 24.38 8.17
CA GLY A 212 -9.36 25.09 8.66
C GLY A 212 -10.58 25.00 7.73
N ARG A 213 -10.57 24.11 6.75
CA ARG A 213 -11.68 23.90 5.77
C ARG A 213 -12.75 22.98 6.31
N GLU A 214 -12.42 22.17 7.33
CA GLU A 214 -13.34 21.28 8.02
C GLU A 214 -12.99 21.25 9.52
N ARG A 215 -13.89 20.72 10.35
CA ARG A 215 -13.71 20.60 11.81
C ARG A 215 -13.45 19.16 12.21
N PRO A 216 -12.53 18.88 13.16
CA PRO A 216 -12.28 17.51 13.64
C PRO A 216 -13.56 16.82 14.14
N ALA A 217 -14.49 17.56 14.75
CA ALA A 217 -15.80 17.05 15.17
C ALA A 217 -16.66 16.46 14.04
N ARG A 218 -16.45 16.88 12.78
CA ARG A 218 -17.09 16.26 11.61
C ARG A 218 -16.54 14.88 11.37
N VAL A 219 -15.21 14.71 11.38
CA VAL A 219 -14.53 13.43 11.21
C VAL A 219 -14.96 12.46 12.32
N ALA A 220 -14.97 12.92 13.60
CA ALA A 220 -15.43 12.10 14.72
C ALA A 220 -16.87 11.61 14.53
N ARG A 221 -17.77 12.48 14.04
CA ARG A 221 -19.16 12.12 13.78
C ARG A 221 -19.29 11.11 12.65
N ASP A 222 -18.51 11.27 11.56
CA ASP A 222 -18.56 10.38 10.41
C ASP A 222 -17.99 8.98 10.75
N LEU A 223 -17.08 8.88 11.73
CA LEU A 223 -16.60 7.62 12.30
C LEU A 223 -17.59 6.95 13.26
N ALA A 224 -18.41 7.76 13.95
CA ALA A 224 -19.41 7.28 14.91
C ALA A 224 -20.73 6.81 14.25
N ARG A 225 -20.96 7.15 12.98
CA ARG A 225 -22.16 6.76 12.25
C ARG A 225 -21.86 5.49 11.42
N PRO A 226 -22.52 4.36 11.74
CA PRO A 226 -22.52 3.25 10.80
C PRO A 226 -23.11 3.76 9.48
N SER A 227 -22.47 3.41 8.37
CA SER A 227 -23.02 3.68 7.04
C SER A 227 -24.36 2.98 6.94
N GLU A 228 -25.41 3.73 6.66
CA GLU A 228 -26.65 3.20 6.09
C GLU A 228 -26.38 2.80 4.62
N ALA A 229 -25.35 2.00 4.38
CA ALA A 229 -25.13 1.38 3.09
C ALA A 229 -25.98 0.13 3.05
N ALA A 230 -27.19 0.30 2.55
CA ALA A 230 -28.01 -0.79 2.08
C ALA A 230 -27.41 -1.41 0.80
#